data_50a95512b9163283413f98817a326675
#
_entry.id   50a95512b9163283413f98817a326675
#
_cell.length_a   1.000
_cell.length_b   1.000
_cell.length_c   1.000
_cell.angle_alpha   90.00
_cell.angle_beta   90.00
_cell.angle_gamma   90.00
#
_symmetry.space_group_name_H-M   'P 1'
#
loop_
_entity.id
_entity.type
_entity.pdbx_description
1 polymer ?
#
loop_
_entity_poly.entity_id
_entity_poly.type
_entity_poly.pdbx_seq_one_letter_code
_entity_poly.pdbx_strand_id
1 'polypeptide(L)'
;TRGKDSIKTLRYIQKNNIKSVIGNHENKIIRYLKHEKSGVKNPIKLDEDEKNIVSNLNVGDIDFLNNMLLFMKFGGITILHAGLQNHFNLESLSKEEKSKVLRLRYITNDDKFIPFGEEDSGSIFWSKAYDGKQGFIVYGHQTFKEARIGKYSLGIDTGCVYGNKLSAAVFSDIDNIDSYSIYSIDSQ
;
A
#
# COMPACT_ATOMS: atom_id res chain seq x y z
N THR A 1 -5.61 -3.58 7.37
CA THR A 1 -6.51 -3.15 8.46
C THR A 1 -7.73 -2.40 7.92
N ARG A 2 -8.40 -2.96 6.91
CA ARG A 2 -9.68 -2.48 6.39
C ARG A 2 -10.57 -3.68 6.06
N GLY A 3 -11.87 -3.57 6.37
CA GLY A 3 -12.84 -4.66 6.20
C GLY A 3 -13.12 -5.41 7.51
N LYS A 4 -14.25 -6.12 7.53
CA LYS A 4 -14.82 -6.77 8.73
C LYS A 4 -13.93 -7.83 9.38
N ASP A 5 -13.07 -8.50 8.61
CA ASP A 5 -12.19 -9.58 9.08
C ASP A 5 -10.70 -9.17 9.18
N SER A 6 -10.43 -7.88 9.36
CA SER A 6 -9.07 -7.32 9.39
C SER A 6 -8.13 -8.04 10.36
N ILE A 7 -8.58 -8.34 11.58
CA ILE A 7 -7.76 -9.04 12.60
C ILE A 7 -7.50 -10.49 12.22
N LYS A 8 -8.50 -11.19 11.67
CA LYS A 8 -8.31 -12.57 11.18
C LYS A 8 -7.32 -12.61 10.02
N THR A 9 -7.43 -11.68 9.09
CA THR A 9 -6.52 -11.55 7.94
C THR A 9 -5.10 -11.26 8.42
N LEU A 10 -4.92 -10.31 9.34
CA LEU A 10 -3.62 -9.99 9.94
C LEU A 10 -2.96 -11.23 10.56
N ARG A 11 -3.70 -11.96 11.38
CA ARG A 11 -3.20 -13.18 12.05
C ARG A 11 -2.96 -14.33 11.08
N TYR A 12 -3.75 -14.44 10.00
CA TYR A 12 -3.50 -15.40 8.93
C TYR A 12 -2.17 -15.13 8.23
N ILE A 13 -1.90 -13.87 7.89
CA ILE A 13 -0.64 -13.42 7.27
C ILE A 13 0.55 -13.75 8.18
N GLN A 14 0.46 -13.45 9.48
CA GLN A 14 1.49 -13.76 10.47
C GLN A 14 1.73 -15.26 10.58
N LYS A 15 0.67 -16.04 10.78
CA LYS A 15 0.73 -17.50 10.96
C LYS A 15 1.41 -18.20 9.76
N ASN A 16 1.20 -17.68 8.55
CA ASN A 16 1.73 -18.25 7.32
C ASN A 16 3.03 -17.59 6.85
N ASN A 17 3.64 -16.71 7.66
CA ASN A 17 4.88 -15.98 7.34
C ASN A 17 4.82 -15.23 5.99
N ILE A 18 3.63 -14.71 5.63
CA ILE A 18 3.44 -13.96 4.39
C ILE A 18 4.06 -12.57 4.55
N LYS A 19 5.02 -12.23 3.70
CA LYS A 19 5.64 -10.91 3.68
C LYS A 19 4.62 -9.86 3.23
N SER A 20 4.62 -8.72 3.90
CA SER A 20 3.66 -7.65 3.62
C SER A 20 4.33 -6.28 3.66
N VAL A 21 3.91 -5.39 2.77
CA VAL A 21 4.26 -3.97 2.84
C VAL A 21 3.24 -3.21 3.67
N ILE A 22 3.70 -2.17 4.36
CA ILE A 22 2.84 -1.30 5.15
C ILE A 22 1.98 -0.43 4.23
N GLY A 23 0.69 -0.31 4.55
CA GLY A 23 -0.23 0.63 3.92
C GLY A 23 -0.47 1.89 4.77
N ASN A 24 -1.19 2.85 4.19
CA ASN A 24 -1.56 4.08 4.90
C ASN A 24 -2.46 3.83 6.13
N HIS A 25 -3.29 2.79 6.11
CA HIS A 25 -4.15 2.40 7.23
C HIS A 25 -3.34 1.82 8.39
N GLU A 26 -2.42 0.88 8.14
CA GLU A 26 -1.52 0.34 9.14
C GLU A 26 -0.64 1.43 9.73
N ASN A 27 -0.09 2.30 8.90
CA ASN A 27 0.71 3.45 9.35
C ASN A 27 -0.09 4.41 10.25
N LYS A 28 -1.38 4.62 9.96
CA LYS A 28 -2.28 5.41 10.81
C LYS A 28 -2.44 4.80 12.19
N ILE A 29 -2.72 3.49 12.26
CA ILE A 29 -2.86 2.75 13.52
C ILE A 29 -1.56 2.78 14.33
N ILE A 30 -0.41 2.51 13.71
CA ILE A 30 0.90 2.55 14.38
C ILE A 30 1.16 3.94 14.98
N ARG A 31 0.90 5.00 14.22
CA ARG A 31 1.07 6.37 14.69
C ARG A 31 0.12 6.70 15.84
N TYR A 32 -1.14 6.25 15.76
CA TYR A 32 -2.11 6.39 16.83
C TYR A 32 -1.61 5.74 18.11
N LEU A 33 -1.21 4.47 18.06
CA LEU A 33 -0.70 3.72 19.21
C LEU A 33 0.56 4.36 19.84
N LYS A 34 1.45 4.93 19.01
CA LYS A 34 2.62 5.66 19.49
C LYS A 34 2.23 6.92 20.26
N HIS A 35 1.24 7.67 19.79
CA HIS A 35 0.74 8.85 20.51
C HIS A 35 0.03 8.49 21.82
N GLU A 36 -0.78 7.44 21.84
CA GLU A 36 -1.42 6.97 23.07
C GLU A 36 -0.39 6.66 24.16
N LYS A 37 0.72 6.01 23.80
CA LYS A 37 1.82 5.71 24.75
C LYS A 37 2.56 6.95 25.26
N SER A 38 2.49 8.08 24.55
CA SER A 38 3.23 9.29 24.92
C SER A 38 2.56 10.10 26.03
N GLY A 39 1.31 9.79 26.42
CA GLY A 39 0.55 10.53 27.42
C GLY A 39 0.10 11.93 26.98
N VAL A 40 0.37 12.34 25.75
CA VAL A 40 -0.07 13.60 25.16
C VAL A 40 -1.37 13.37 24.38
N LYS A 41 -2.23 14.41 24.32
CA LYS A 41 -3.48 14.33 23.54
C LYS A 41 -3.21 13.82 22.12
N ASN A 42 -3.83 12.72 21.75
CA ASN A 42 -3.62 12.09 20.45
C ASN A 42 -4.26 12.94 19.33
N PRO A 43 -3.48 13.47 18.36
CA PRO A 43 -4.02 14.26 17.26
C PRO A 43 -4.70 13.39 16.20
N ILE A 44 -4.51 12.07 16.23
CA ILE A 44 -5.02 11.14 15.22
C ILE A 44 -6.41 10.67 15.64
N LYS A 45 -7.39 10.94 14.80
CA LYS A 45 -8.78 10.48 15.01
C LYS A 45 -8.96 9.14 14.29
N LEU A 46 -9.48 8.16 15.02
CA LEU A 46 -9.91 6.87 14.49
C LEU A 46 -11.44 6.89 14.29
N ASP A 47 -11.89 6.28 13.21
CA ASP A 47 -13.30 5.92 13.06
C ASP A 47 -13.66 4.69 13.92
N GLU A 48 -14.92 4.27 13.94
CA GLU A 48 -15.38 3.17 14.80
C GLU A 48 -14.75 1.83 14.40
N ASP A 49 -14.57 1.58 13.10
CA ASP A 49 -13.92 0.36 12.61
C ASP A 49 -12.46 0.31 13.04
N GLU A 50 -11.74 1.42 12.89
CA GLU A 50 -10.35 1.56 13.32
C GLU A 50 -10.18 1.40 14.84
N LYS A 51 -11.11 1.96 15.64
CA LYS A 51 -11.12 1.77 17.10
C LYS A 51 -11.34 0.31 17.46
N ASN A 52 -12.30 -0.36 16.80
CA ASN A 52 -12.53 -1.79 17.01
C ASN A 52 -11.30 -2.62 16.65
N ILE A 53 -10.62 -2.31 15.54
CA ILE A 53 -9.35 -2.97 15.20
C ILE A 53 -8.34 -2.77 16.33
N VAL A 54 -8.08 -1.53 16.74
CA VAL A 54 -7.08 -1.20 17.77
C VAL A 54 -7.37 -1.92 19.11
N SER A 55 -8.62 -1.99 19.53
CA SER A 55 -9.01 -2.67 20.78
C SER A 55 -8.82 -4.19 20.75
N ASN A 56 -8.75 -4.79 19.55
CA ASN A 56 -8.56 -6.22 19.35
C ASN A 56 -7.11 -6.64 19.01
N LEU A 57 -6.18 -5.68 18.86
CA LEU A 57 -4.77 -5.96 18.63
C LEU A 57 -4.11 -6.48 19.92
N ASN A 58 -3.37 -7.58 19.81
CA ASN A 58 -2.45 -8.03 20.84
C ASN A 58 -1.01 -7.52 20.59
N VAL A 59 -0.10 -7.81 21.52
CA VAL A 59 1.30 -7.37 21.43
C VAL A 59 1.98 -7.89 20.15
N GLY A 60 1.76 -9.17 19.80
CA GLY A 60 2.33 -9.76 18.59
C GLY A 60 1.79 -9.12 17.31
N ASP A 61 0.49 -8.74 17.29
CA ASP A 61 -0.10 -8.01 16.16
C ASP A 61 0.56 -6.63 15.99
N ILE A 62 0.78 -5.91 17.10
CA ILE A 62 1.41 -4.59 17.10
C ILE A 62 2.89 -4.69 16.65
N ASP A 63 3.60 -5.70 17.13
CA ASP A 63 4.99 -5.94 16.72
C ASP A 63 5.08 -6.27 15.22
N PHE A 64 4.18 -7.09 14.71
CA PHE A 64 4.10 -7.38 13.29
C PHE A 64 3.87 -6.10 12.46
N LEU A 65 2.88 -5.29 12.83
CA LEU A 65 2.59 -4.02 12.15
C LEU A 65 3.80 -3.07 12.16
N ASN A 66 4.51 -2.95 13.29
CA ASN A 66 5.69 -2.11 13.41
C ASN A 66 6.89 -2.58 12.55
N ASN A 67 6.95 -3.87 12.22
CA ASN A 67 8.00 -4.47 11.42
C ASN A 67 7.65 -4.60 9.92
N MET A 68 6.46 -4.16 9.50
CA MET A 68 6.10 -4.14 8.08
C MET A 68 7.04 -3.22 7.29
N LEU A 69 7.47 -3.66 6.13
CA LEU A 69 8.38 -2.91 5.26
C LEU A 69 7.61 -1.87 4.45
N LEU A 70 8.24 -0.74 4.15
CA LEU A 70 7.67 0.27 3.25
C LEU A 70 7.58 -0.25 1.81
N PHE A 71 8.58 -1.01 1.40
CA PHE A 71 8.66 -1.67 0.10
C PHE A 71 9.46 -2.97 0.20
N MET A 72 9.34 -3.81 -0.81
CA MET A 72 10.17 -5.02 -1.00
C MET A 72 10.67 -5.07 -2.43
N LYS A 73 11.89 -5.60 -2.63
CA LYS A 73 12.46 -5.83 -3.96
C LYS A 73 12.77 -7.30 -4.17
N PHE A 74 12.45 -7.80 -5.36
CA PHE A 74 12.73 -9.16 -5.82
C PHE A 74 13.18 -9.07 -7.29
N GLY A 75 14.50 -9.22 -7.55
CA GLY A 75 15.03 -8.98 -8.89
C GLY A 75 14.65 -7.59 -9.43
N GLY A 76 14.05 -7.56 -10.61
CA GLY A 76 13.55 -6.33 -11.24
C GLY A 76 12.21 -5.80 -10.70
N ILE A 77 11.58 -6.49 -9.72
CA ILE A 77 10.25 -6.18 -9.22
C ILE A 77 10.33 -5.45 -7.89
N THR A 78 9.61 -4.34 -7.76
CA THR A 78 9.43 -3.61 -6.51
C THR A 78 7.95 -3.68 -6.08
N ILE A 79 7.71 -4.05 -4.84
CA ILE A 79 6.35 -4.07 -4.25
C ILE A 79 6.25 -2.94 -3.24
N LEU A 80 5.23 -2.11 -3.36
CA LEU A 80 4.91 -1.04 -2.40
C LEU A 80 3.39 -0.81 -2.33
N HIS A 81 2.94 -0.04 -1.32
CA HIS A 81 1.50 0.10 -1.09
C HIS A 81 0.79 0.95 -2.14
N ALA A 82 1.25 2.18 -2.41
CA ALA A 82 0.49 3.12 -3.24
C ALA A 82 1.21 3.57 -4.52
N GLY A 83 2.30 4.29 -4.42
CA GLY A 83 2.97 4.80 -5.62
C GLY A 83 4.31 5.45 -5.34
N LEU A 84 4.99 5.86 -6.41
CA LEU A 84 6.34 6.43 -6.34
C LEU A 84 6.47 7.61 -7.32
N GLN A 85 7.04 8.73 -6.85
CA GLN A 85 7.47 9.84 -7.69
C GLN A 85 8.85 9.53 -8.30
N ASN A 86 9.11 9.97 -9.52
CA ASN A 86 10.34 9.60 -10.26
C ASN A 86 11.64 10.06 -9.60
N HIS A 87 11.59 11.18 -8.86
CA HIS A 87 12.75 11.72 -8.18
C HIS A 87 13.05 11.05 -6.82
N PHE A 88 12.18 10.16 -6.33
CA PHE A 88 12.40 9.47 -5.06
C PHE A 88 13.38 8.31 -5.21
N ASN A 89 14.29 8.21 -4.24
CA ASN A 89 15.11 7.02 -4.04
C ASN A 89 14.58 6.24 -2.84
N LEU A 90 14.06 5.04 -3.08
CA LEU A 90 13.44 4.19 -2.05
C LEU A 90 14.36 3.88 -0.88
N GLU A 91 15.68 3.79 -1.11
CA GLU A 91 16.67 3.47 -0.07
C GLU A 91 17.00 4.65 0.86
N SER A 92 16.62 5.89 0.48
CA SER A 92 17.01 7.10 1.21
C SER A 92 15.86 8.09 1.43
N LEU A 93 14.61 7.59 1.48
CA LEU A 93 13.42 8.42 1.68
C LEU A 93 13.43 9.15 3.02
N SER A 94 13.16 10.44 2.99
CA SER A 94 12.81 11.24 4.15
C SER A 94 11.48 10.79 4.77
N LYS A 95 11.17 11.27 5.97
CA LYS A 95 9.87 10.98 6.63
C LYS A 95 8.67 11.48 5.81
N GLU A 96 8.81 12.64 5.15
CA GLU A 96 7.77 13.21 4.30
C GLU A 96 7.55 12.37 3.05
N GLU A 97 8.62 11.98 2.36
CA GLU A 97 8.56 11.14 1.17
C GLU A 97 7.96 9.76 1.47
N LYS A 98 8.33 9.11 2.59
CA LYS A 98 7.68 7.89 3.07
C LYS A 98 6.16 8.05 3.21
N SER A 99 5.72 9.20 3.72
CA SER A 99 4.29 9.51 3.83
C SER A 99 3.61 9.67 2.48
N LYS A 100 4.30 10.22 1.47
CA LYS A 100 3.80 10.36 0.10
C LYS A 100 3.71 8.99 -0.59
N VAL A 101 4.74 8.16 -0.49
CA VAL A 101 4.75 6.77 -1.04
C VAL A 101 3.56 5.94 -0.54
N LEU A 102 3.11 6.16 0.69
CA LEU A 102 1.95 5.46 1.26
C LEU A 102 0.58 5.97 0.77
N ARG A 103 0.52 7.08 0.02
CA ARG A 103 -0.74 7.74 -0.32
C ARG A 103 -0.81 8.26 -1.75
N LEU A 104 0.27 8.13 -2.52
CA LEU A 104 0.36 8.67 -3.86
C LEU A 104 -0.69 8.05 -4.79
N ARG A 105 -1.50 8.92 -5.41
CA ARG A 105 -2.41 8.59 -6.51
C ARG A 105 -2.09 9.43 -7.73
N TYR A 106 -2.06 10.74 -7.55
CA TYR A 106 -1.89 11.71 -8.63
C TYR A 106 -0.69 12.60 -8.39
N ILE A 107 -0.10 13.03 -9.49
CA ILE A 107 0.99 14.00 -9.56
C ILE A 107 0.65 15.07 -10.59
N THR A 108 1.32 16.21 -10.45
CA THR A 108 1.34 17.25 -11.48
C THR A 108 2.28 16.87 -12.64
N ASN A 109 2.27 17.64 -13.72
CA ASN A 109 3.19 17.44 -14.86
C ASN A 109 4.67 17.54 -14.47
N ASP A 110 5.00 18.27 -13.42
CA ASP A 110 6.35 18.42 -12.85
C ASP A 110 6.61 17.47 -11.66
N ASP A 111 5.91 16.33 -11.63
CA ASP A 111 6.09 15.23 -10.67
C ASP A 111 5.87 15.63 -9.19
N LYS A 112 4.99 16.61 -8.91
CA LYS A 112 4.63 16.97 -7.54
C LYS A 112 3.43 16.18 -7.06
N PHE A 113 3.47 15.73 -5.79
CA PHE A 113 2.38 15.04 -5.12
C PHE A 113 1.12 15.90 -5.05
N ILE A 114 -0.03 15.33 -5.43
CA ILE A 114 -1.35 15.94 -5.28
C ILE A 114 -2.08 15.24 -4.12
N PRO A 115 -2.50 15.98 -3.07
CA PRO A 115 -3.31 15.43 -1.98
C PRO A 115 -4.65 14.90 -2.50
N PHE A 116 -5.19 13.89 -1.81
CA PHE A 116 -6.49 13.34 -2.15
C PHE A 116 -7.60 14.40 -2.04
N GLY A 117 -8.40 14.53 -3.10
CA GLY A 117 -9.48 15.50 -3.22
C GLY A 117 -9.05 16.86 -3.79
N GLU A 118 -7.76 17.03 -4.13
CA GLU A 118 -7.23 18.22 -4.80
C GLU A 118 -6.88 17.94 -6.27
N GLU A 119 -7.29 16.79 -6.81
CA GLU A 119 -7.08 16.40 -8.19
C GLU A 119 -7.94 17.26 -9.13
N ASP A 120 -7.36 17.67 -10.25
CA ASP A 120 -8.01 18.40 -11.34
C ASP A 120 -7.86 17.66 -12.69
N SER A 121 -8.33 18.30 -13.78
CA SER A 121 -8.24 17.73 -15.13
C SER A 121 -6.81 17.59 -15.67
N GLY A 122 -5.83 18.29 -15.09
CA GLY A 122 -4.40 18.21 -15.40
C GLY A 122 -3.65 17.16 -14.58
N SER A 123 -4.30 16.55 -13.60
CA SER A 123 -3.67 15.58 -12.71
C SER A 123 -3.37 14.26 -13.43
N ILE A 124 -2.15 13.77 -13.26
CA ILE A 124 -1.68 12.52 -13.88
C ILE A 124 -1.66 11.42 -12.82
N PHE A 125 -2.29 10.27 -13.09
CA PHE A 125 -2.12 9.11 -12.24
C PHE A 125 -0.65 8.67 -12.30
N TRP A 126 0.02 8.57 -11.15
CA TRP A 126 1.47 8.45 -11.02
C TRP A 126 2.10 7.38 -11.94
N SER A 127 1.45 6.21 -12.08
CA SER A 127 2.00 5.10 -12.86
C SER A 127 2.07 5.37 -14.37
N LYS A 128 1.34 6.37 -14.88
CA LYS A 128 1.43 6.79 -16.29
C LYS A 128 2.72 7.58 -16.57
N ALA A 129 3.25 8.28 -15.55
CA ALA A 129 4.45 9.10 -15.66
C ALA A 129 5.70 8.41 -15.11
N TYR A 130 5.54 7.27 -14.43
CA TYR A 130 6.64 6.54 -13.81
C TYR A 130 7.64 6.03 -14.86
N ASP A 131 8.93 6.31 -14.64
CA ASP A 131 10.02 6.09 -15.60
C ASP A 131 10.73 4.72 -15.48
N GLY A 132 10.36 3.91 -14.48
CA GLY A 132 10.91 2.56 -14.29
C GLY A 132 12.22 2.48 -13.50
N LYS A 133 12.82 3.61 -13.06
CA LYS A 133 14.13 3.60 -12.38
C LYS A 133 14.22 2.74 -11.12
N GLN A 134 13.12 2.53 -10.41
CA GLN A 134 13.09 1.70 -9.20
C GLN A 134 12.56 0.28 -9.46
N GLY A 135 12.58 -0.18 -10.73
CA GLY A 135 12.08 -1.48 -11.17
C GLY A 135 10.61 -1.46 -11.57
N PHE A 136 10.06 -2.63 -11.89
CA PHE A 136 8.64 -2.81 -12.18
C PHE A 136 7.85 -2.79 -10.87
N ILE A 137 6.95 -1.81 -10.70
CA ILE A 137 6.24 -1.61 -9.43
C ILE A 137 4.90 -2.36 -9.41
N VAL A 138 4.74 -3.28 -8.46
CA VAL A 138 3.44 -3.88 -8.11
C VAL A 138 2.86 -3.12 -6.91
N TYR A 139 1.61 -2.64 -7.06
CA TYR A 139 1.00 -1.73 -6.06
C TYR A 139 -0.50 -1.97 -5.85
N GLY A 140 -1.04 -1.39 -4.76
CA GLY A 140 -2.45 -1.36 -4.40
C GLY A 140 -2.97 0.06 -4.16
N HIS A 141 -3.68 0.27 -3.05
CA HIS A 141 -4.17 1.55 -2.54
C HIS A 141 -5.28 2.23 -3.35
N GLN A 142 -5.11 2.37 -4.66
CA GLN A 142 -6.14 2.86 -5.56
C GLN A 142 -6.88 1.67 -6.16
N THR A 143 -8.16 1.58 -5.82
CA THR A 143 -9.02 0.50 -6.28
C THR A 143 -9.40 0.68 -7.75
N PHE A 144 -9.31 -0.41 -8.51
CA PHE A 144 -9.76 -0.53 -9.90
C PHE A 144 -10.72 -1.72 -10.03
N LYS A 145 -11.56 -1.74 -11.07
CA LYS A 145 -12.43 -2.90 -11.35
C LYS A 145 -11.62 -4.14 -11.77
N GLU A 146 -10.56 -3.91 -12.52
CA GLU A 146 -9.61 -4.94 -12.99
C GLU A 146 -8.19 -4.47 -12.70
N ALA A 147 -7.23 -5.40 -12.73
CA ALA A 147 -5.82 -5.06 -12.56
C ALA A 147 -5.38 -4.02 -13.60
N ARG A 148 -4.63 -3.02 -13.15
CA ARG A 148 -4.19 -1.90 -13.97
C ARG A 148 -2.76 -2.12 -14.46
N ILE A 149 -2.63 -2.45 -15.73
CA ILE A 149 -1.32 -2.66 -16.38
C ILE A 149 -0.78 -1.32 -16.86
N GLY A 150 0.42 -0.96 -16.44
CA GLY A 150 1.21 0.18 -16.92
C GLY A 150 2.53 -0.27 -17.52
N LYS A 151 3.25 0.65 -18.17
CA LYS A 151 4.54 0.32 -18.81
C LYS A 151 5.56 -0.26 -17.84
N TYR A 152 5.63 0.27 -16.62
CA TYR A 152 6.57 -0.15 -15.55
C TYR A 152 5.84 -0.42 -14.24
N SER A 153 4.55 -0.77 -14.30
CA SER A 153 3.78 -0.95 -13.07
C SER A 153 2.56 -1.83 -13.27
N LEU A 154 2.14 -2.50 -12.19
CA LEU A 154 0.95 -3.33 -12.12
C LEU A 154 0.17 -3.03 -10.84
N GLY A 155 -1.02 -2.41 -10.99
CA GLY A 155 -1.97 -2.21 -9.89
C GLY A 155 -2.87 -3.43 -9.72
N ILE A 156 -2.82 -4.06 -8.56
CA ILE A 156 -3.59 -5.29 -8.27
C ILE A 156 -4.65 -5.11 -7.17
N ASP A 157 -4.90 -3.88 -6.73
CA ASP A 157 -6.03 -3.59 -5.83
C ASP A 157 -7.33 -3.54 -6.64
N THR A 158 -8.00 -4.66 -6.68
CA THR A 158 -9.27 -4.82 -7.40
C THR A 158 -10.49 -4.73 -6.48
N GLY A 159 -10.33 -4.15 -5.28
CA GLY A 159 -11.44 -3.72 -4.43
C GLY A 159 -12.17 -4.85 -3.70
N CYS A 160 -11.47 -5.89 -3.28
CA CYS A 160 -12.07 -7.02 -2.56
C CYS A 160 -12.90 -6.58 -1.34
N VAL A 161 -12.40 -5.63 -0.54
CA VAL A 161 -13.12 -5.10 0.64
C VAL A 161 -14.39 -4.32 0.30
N TYR A 162 -14.58 -3.97 -0.97
CA TYR A 162 -15.76 -3.26 -1.50
C TYR A 162 -16.71 -4.17 -2.29
N GLY A 163 -16.50 -5.48 -2.21
CA GLY A 163 -17.38 -6.43 -2.89
C GLY A 163 -16.99 -6.73 -4.35
N ASN A 164 -15.76 -6.39 -4.77
CA ASN A 164 -15.25 -6.75 -6.08
C ASN A 164 -14.34 -7.99 -6.01
N LYS A 165 -13.10 -7.94 -6.46
CA LYS A 165 -12.21 -9.10 -6.59
C LYS A 165 -11.01 -9.00 -5.66
N LEU A 166 -10.47 -10.15 -5.24
CA LEU A 166 -9.10 -10.28 -4.74
C LEU A 166 -8.22 -10.76 -5.89
N SER A 167 -7.21 -9.97 -6.24
CA SER A 167 -6.31 -10.28 -7.35
C SER A 167 -4.90 -10.58 -6.90
N ALA A 168 -4.24 -11.47 -7.63
CA ALA A 168 -2.85 -11.85 -7.44
C ALA A 168 -2.11 -11.84 -8.78
N ALA A 169 -0.84 -11.41 -8.76
CA ALA A 169 0.07 -11.55 -9.88
C ALA A 169 1.09 -12.65 -9.55
N VAL A 170 1.24 -13.62 -10.44
CA VAL A 170 2.22 -14.69 -10.32
C VAL A 170 3.29 -14.50 -11.39
N PHE A 171 4.51 -14.20 -10.95
CA PHE A 171 5.67 -14.07 -11.82
C PHE A 171 6.38 -15.43 -11.92
N SER A 172 6.56 -15.95 -13.14
CA SER A 172 7.30 -17.19 -13.38
C SER A 172 8.83 -16.96 -13.36
N ASP A 173 9.26 -15.73 -13.62
CA ASP A 173 10.64 -15.30 -13.60
C ASP A 173 10.71 -13.87 -13.05
N ILE A 174 11.45 -13.66 -11.95
CA ILE A 174 11.59 -12.35 -11.29
C ILE A 174 12.51 -11.38 -12.05
N ASP A 175 13.32 -11.87 -12.96
CA ASP A 175 14.20 -11.07 -13.80
C ASP A 175 13.54 -10.71 -15.15
N ASN A 176 12.42 -11.37 -15.49
CA ASN A 176 11.60 -11.05 -16.65
C ASN A 176 10.24 -10.47 -16.20
N ILE A 177 10.14 -9.16 -16.18
CA ILE A 177 8.96 -8.43 -15.71
C ILE A 177 7.68 -8.70 -16.52
N ASP A 178 7.79 -9.25 -17.71
CA ASP A 178 6.65 -9.60 -18.57
C ASP A 178 6.16 -11.04 -18.35
N SER A 179 6.84 -11.81 -17.48
CA SER A 179 6.56 -13.22 -17.22
C SER A 179 5.47 -13.45 -16.18
N TYR A 180 4.45 -12.59 -16.08
CA TYR A 180 3.40 -12.73 -15.07
C TYR A 180 2.04 -13.12 -15.64
N SER A 181 1.26 -13.79 -14.78
CA SER A 181 -0.16 -14.05 -14.96
C SER A 181 -0.96 -13.44 -13.83
N ILE A 182 -2.15 -12.92 -14.13
CA ILE A 182 -3.06 -12.34 -13.14
C ILE A 182 -4.19 -13.31 -12.87
N TYR A 183 -4.43 -13.59 -11.59
CA TYR A 183 -5.52 -14.41 -11.10
C TYR A 183 -6.42 -13.56 -10.21
N SER A 184 -7.72 -13.76 -10.31
CA SER A 184 -8.69 -13.03 -9.49
C SER A 184 -9.82 -13.97 -9.05
N ILE A 185 -10.30 -13.74 -7.82
CA ILE A 185 -11.52 -14.38 -7.28
C ILE A 185 -12.47 -13.29 -6.82
N ASP A 186 -13.77 -13.51 -7.00
CA ASP A 186 -14.79 -12.59 -6.52
C ASP A 186 -14.83 -12.59 -4.98
N SER A 187 -15.12 -11.44 -4.39
CA SER A 187 -15.34 -11.37 -2.94
C SER A 187 -16.65 -12.05 -2.58
N GLN A 188 -16.67 -12.69 -1.41
CA GLN A 188 -17.87 -13.30 -0.83
C GLN A 188 -18.60 -12.36 0.13
#